data_b757c16fc202687eb82e8a30e2d63a56
#
_entry.id   b757c16fc202687eb82e8a30e2d63a56
#
_cell.length_a   1.000
_cell.length_b   1.000
_cell.length_c   1.000
_cell.angle_alpha   90.00
_cell.angle_beta   90.00
_cell.angle_gamma   90.00
#
_symmetry.space_group_name_H-M   'P 1'
#
loop_
_entity.id
_entity.type
_entity.pdbx_description
1 polymer ?
#
loop_
_entity_poly.entity_id
_entity_poly.type
_entity_poly.pdbx_seq_one_letter_code
_entity_poly.pdbx_strand_id
1 'polypeptide(L)'
;MSLNKKSVDDINVKGRRVLVRCDFNVPLKEGKITDETRINAALPTIKKLINDGGKVILCSHLGKVKNGPNEGESLAPVAVKLSEKLGKDVKFISDYHVTGEEATKAVAEMKEGDVILLQNTRFRGAEETKNGEEFSKELADLADDYVCDAFGSSHRAHASVAGVTKFISAKGGSNVVGYLMQKEIDFLGNAVENPVRPFVAILGGAKVADKLNVISNLLEKCDTLIIGGGMAYTFLKAQGYEIGKSLVDDTKIDYCKEMMAKAEKLGKKLLLPVDAVTIADFPSPIDAPVEVTVCDVKDMPAGREGCDIGPKTQELYADAVKTAKTVVWNGPMGVFENPVLAKGTIAVAQALADTDATTIIGGGDSAAAVNQLGFADKMSHISTGGGASLEFLEGKDLPGVVAANDK
;
A
#
# COMPACT_ATOMS: atom_id res chain seq x y z
N MET A 1 -2.31 2.55 -17.92
CA MET A 1 -3.04 1.36 -17.39
C MET A 1 -4.52 1.71 -17.28
N SER A 2 -5.41 0.86 -17.82
CA SER A 2 -6.86 1.02 -17.60
C SER A 2 -7.22 0.68 -16.16
N LEU A 3 -8.12 1.47 -15.57
CA LEU A 3 -8.67 1.24 -14.22
C LEU A 3 -10.09 0.65 -14.26
N ASN A 4 -10.71 0.55 -15.44
CA ASN A 4 -12.04 -0.01 -15.58
C ASN A 4 -11.99 -1.54 -15.73
N LYS A 5 -11.76 -2.22 -14.61
CA LYS A 5 -11.53 -3.67 -14.55
C LYS A 5 -12.80 -4.44 -14.20
N LYS A 6 -12.93 -5.64 -14.79
CA LYS A 6 -13.92 -6.61 -14.34
C LYS A 6 -13.62 -7.07 -12.91
N SER A 7 -14.66 -7.22 -12.11
CA SER A 7 -14.59 -7.72 -10.74
C SER A 7 -15.29 -9.08 -10.60
N VAL A 8 -15.27 -9.62 -9.40
CA VAL A 8 -16.00 -10.85 -9.07
C VAL A 8 -17.54 -10.75 -9.32
N ASP A 9 -18.06 -9.52 -9.40
CA ASP A 9 -19.47 -9.29 -9.74
C ASP A 9 -19.77 -9.43 -11.25
N ASP A 10 -18.75 -9.43 -12.09
CA ASP A 10 -18.88 -9.45 -13.55
C ASP A 10 -18.75 -10.87 -14.14
N ILE A 11 -18.58 -11.90 -13.31
CA ILE A 11 -18.42 -13.30 -13.74
C ILE A 11 -19.38 -14.24 -13.02
N ASN A 12 -19.72 -15.35 -13.66
CA ASN A 12 -20.48 -16.43 -13.05
C ASN A 12 -19.54 -17.59 -12.71
N VAL A 13 -19.38 -17.86 -11.42
CA VAL A 13 -18.45 -18.88 -10.92
C VAL A 13 -19.11 -20.17 -10.47
N LYS A 14 -20.43 -20.31 -10.62
CA LYS A 14 -21.16 -21.49 -10.16
C LYS A 14 -20.58 -22.77 -10.76
N GLY A 15 -20.15 -23.69 -9.89
CA GLY A 15 -19.54 -24.95 -10.27
C GLY A 15 -18.14 -24.83 -10.88
N ARG A 16 -17.57 -23.63 -10.95
CA ARG A 16 -16.25 -23.35 -11.53
C ARG A 16 -15.18 -23.31 -10.47
N ARG A 17 -13.98 -23.72 -10.85
CA ARG A 17 -12.79 -23.63 -10.01
C ARG A 17 -12.22 -22.23 -10.16
N VAL A 18 -12.06 -21.54 -9.05
CA VAL A 18 -11.58 -20.14 -9.04
C VAL A 18 -10.32 -20.04 -8.20
N LEU A 19 -9.22 -19.69 -8.83
CA LEU A 19 -7.97 -19.38 -8.13
C LEU A 19 -8.00 -17.92 -7.67
N VAL A 20 -7.89 -17.70 -6.36
CA VAL A 20 -7.91 -16.37 -5.75
C VAL A 20 -6.55 -16.07 -5.15
N ARG A 21 -5.86 -15.06 -5.70
CA ARG A 21 -4.60 -14.56 -5.15
C ARG A 21 -4.90 -13.55 -4.04
N CYS A 22 -4.69 -13.96 -2.82
CA CYS A 22 -4.85 -13.15 -1.61
C CYS A 22 -3.50 -12.62 -1.12
N ASP A 23 -3.54 -11.71 -0.18
CA ASP A 23 -2.37 -11.29 0.59
C ASP A 23 -2.55 -11.77 2.04
N PHE A 24 -1.99 -12.92 2.34
CA PHE A 24 -1.93 -13.52 3.67
C PHE A 24 -0.53 -13.44 4.29
N ASN A 25 0.26 -12.46 3.85
CA ASN A 25 1.57 -12.18 4.43
C ASN A 25 1.40 -11.51 5.81
N VAL A 26 0.88 -12.27 6.74
CA VAL A 26 0.57 -11.84 8.12
C VAL A 26 1.81 -11.93 9.02
N PRO A 27 1.93 -11.08 10.04
CA PRO A 27 2.99 -11.22 11.02
C PRO A 27 2.73 -12.43 11.91
N LEU A 28 3.77 -13.25 12.11
CA LEU A 28 3.77 -14.42 12.97
C LEU A 28 4.76 -14.22 14.12
N LYS A 29 4.34 -14.61 15.32
CA LYS A 29 5.21 -14.73 16.50
C LYS A 29 4.98 -16.09 17.12
N GLU A 30 6.04 -16.89 17.18
CA GLU A 30 5.98 -18.27 17.71
C GLU A 30 4.86 -19.10 17.06
N GLY A 31 4.72 -18.98 15.72
CA GLY A 31 3.70 -19.69 14.95
C GLY A 31 2.28 -19.16 15.10
N LYS A 32 2.08 -18.07 15.83
CA LYS A 32 0.77 -17.43 16.02
C LYS A 32 0.66 -16.15 15.23
N ILE A 33 -0.51 -15.94 14.60
CA ILE A 33 -0.84 -14.71 13.88
C ILE A 33 -1.07 -13.60 14.89
N THR A 34 -0.31 -12.50 14.78
CA THR A 34 -0.40 -11.34 15.68
C THR A 34 -1.26 -10.20 15.13
N ASP A 35 -1.55 -10.21 13.83
CA ASP A 35 -2.42 -9.24 13.16
C ASP A 35 -3.23 -9.94 12.07
N GLU A 36 -4.54 -9.85 12.17
CA GLU A 36 -5.50 -10.51 11.27
C GLU A 36 -6.06 -9.59 10.17
N THR A 37 -5.58 -8.35 10.08
CA THR A 37 -6.12 -7.32 9.18
C THR A 37 -6.19 -7.80 7.73
N ARG A 38 -5.14 -8.44 7.24
CA ARG A 38 -5.08 -8.95 5.86
C ARG A 38 -6.04 -10.10 5.60
N ILE A 39 -6.21 -10.97 6.59
CA ILE A 39 -7.19 -12.07 6.51
C ILE A 39 -8.60 -11.50 6.43
N ASN A 40 -8.92 -10.56 7.33
CA ASN A 40 -10.24 -9.92 7.36
C ASN A 40 -10.54 -9.18 6.05
N ALA A 41 -9.54 -8.53 5.46
CA ALA A 41 -9.69 -7.81 4.19
C ALA A 41 -10.02 -8.73 3.00
N ALA A 42 -9.60 -10.00 3.04
CA ALA A 42 -9.88 -10.98 2.00
C ALA A 42 -11.27 -11.63 2.11
N LEU A 43 -11.88 -11.59 3.29
CA LEU A 43 -13.15 -12.31 3.55
C LEU A 43 -14.30 -11.91 2.63
N PRO A 44 -14.56 -10.63 2.30
CA PRO A 44 -15.68 -10.27 1.42
C PRO A 44 -15.61 -10.96 0.06
N THR A 45 -14.46 -11.00 -0.57
CA THR A 45 -14.26 -11.68 -1.86
C THR A 45 -14.46 -13.19 -1.73
N ILE A 46 -13.87 -13.80 -0.71
CA ILE A 46 -13.98 -15.25 -0.46
C ILE A 46 -15.44 -15.64 -0.24
N LYS A 47 -16.15 -14.91 0.62
CA LYS A 47 -17.57 -15.16 0.91
C LYS A 47 -18.46 -15.00 -0.32
N LYS A 48 -18.19 -13.98 -1.16
CA LYS A 48 -18.91 -13.79 -2.43
C LYS A 48 -18.78 -15.00 -3.32
N LEU A 49 -17.57 -15.50 -3.53
CA LEU A 49 -17.30 -16.66 -4.38
C LEU A 49 -17.92 -17.95 -3.84
N ILE A 50 -17.88 -18.16 -2.52
CA ILE A 50 -18.55 -19.29 -1.86
C ILE A 50 -20.05 -19.21 -2.09
N ASN A 51 -20.67 -18.06 -1.84
CA ASN A 51 -22.12 -17.87 -1.95
C ASN A 51 -22.61 -18.01 -3.40
N ASP A 52 -21.77 -17.72 -4.37
CA ASP A 52 -22.07 -17.88 -5.80
C ASP A 52 -21.85 -19.32 -6.30
N GLY A 53 -21.49 -20.25 -5.41
CA GLY A 53 -21.30 -21.66 -5.76
C GLY A 53 -19.95 -21.97 -6.41
N GLY A 54 -18.96 -21.12 -6.26
CA GLY A 54 -17.61 -21.36 -6.75
C GLY A 54 -16.88 -22.44 -5.93
N LYS A 55 -15.90 -23.08 -6.57
CA LYS A 55 -14.91 -23.94 -5.92
C LYS A 55 -13.68 -23.09 -5.71
N VAL A 56 -13.43 -22.66 -4.47
CA VAL A 56 -12.51 -21.55 -4.15
C VAL A 56 -11.14 -22.10 -3.78
N ILE A 57 -10.12 -21.73 -4.56
CA ILE A 57 -8.73 -22.13 -4.38
C ILE A 57 -7.94 -20.88 -4.02
N LEU A 58 -7.53 -20.76 -2.76
CA LEU A 58 -6.78 -19.61 -2.27
C LEU A 58 -5.29 -19.84 -2.39
N CYS A 59 -4.55 -18.82 -2.78
CA CYS A 59 -3.09 -18.82 -2.77
C CYS A 59 -2.53 -17.49 -2.28
N SER A 60 -1.36 -17.52 -1.66
CA SER A 60 -0.64 -16.36 -1.16
C SER A 60 0.82 -16.70 -0.91
N HIS A 61 1.64 -15.66 -0.84
CA HIS A 61 2.96 -15.73 -0.24
C HIS A 61 2.89 -15.45 1.27
N LEU A 62 3.94 -15.86 1.98
CA LEU A 62 4.19 -15.53 3.38
C LEU A 62 5.70 -15.39 3.58
N GLY A 63 6.15 -14.27 4.15
CA GLY A 63 7.57 -14.03 4.37
C GLY A 63 8.39 -13.88 3.10
N LYS A 64 9.70 -14.03 3.23
CA LYS A 64 10.66 -13.88 2.13
C LYS A 64 11.18 -15.21 1.58
N VAL A 65 11.08 -16.28 2.35
CA VAL A 65 11.55 -17.64 2.02
C VAL A 65 12.99 -17.64 1.47
N LYS A 66 13.90 -17.02 2.22
CA LYS A 66 15.31 -16.85 1.78
C LYS A 66 16.09 -18.16 1.67
N ASN A 67 15.78 -19.12 2.53
CA ASN A 67 16.51 -20.39 2.68
C ASN A 67 15.70 -21.60 2.22
N GLY A 68 14.76 -21.40 1.30
CA GLY A 68 13.87 -22.44 0.82
C GLY A 68 12.68 -22.75 1.74
N PRO A 69 11.82 -23.69 1.32
CA PRO A 69 10.62 -24.06 2.07
C PRO A 69 10.90 -24.46 3.53
N ASN A 70 10.08 -23.95 4.44
CA ASN A 70 10.21 -24.25 5.88
C ASN A 70 8.88 -24.06 6.61
N GLU A 71 8.71 -24.74 7.75
CA GLU A 71 7.49 -24.68 8.55
C GLU A 71 7.18 -23.28 9.12
N GLY A 72 8.20 -22.48 9.39
CA GLY A 72 8.03 -21.12 9.95
C GLY A 72 7.36 -20.15 8.97
N GLU A 73 7.38 -20.46 7.68
CA GLU A 73 6.74 -19.67 6.62
C GLU A 73 5.60 -20.45 5.94
N SER A 74 5.08 -21.51 6.60
CA SER A 74 3.89 -22.24 6.14
C SER A 74 2.61 -21.43 6.36
N LEU A 75 1.67 -21.55 5.43
CA LEU A 75 0.33 -20.93 5.53
C LEU A 75 -0.65 -21.75 6.41
N ALA A 76 -0.22 -22.83 7.03
CA ALA A 76 -1.09 -23.65 7.88
C ALA A 76 -1.84 -22.85 8.96
N PRO A 77 -1.21 -21.91 9.70
CA PRO A 77 -1.93 -21.08 10.67
C PRO A 77 -3.02 -20.20 10.03
N VAL A 78 -2.82 -19.75 8.80
CA VAL A 78 -3.81 -18.95 8.06
C VAL A 78 -5.03 -19.78 7.71
N ALA A 79 -4.86 -21.04 7.31
CA ALA A 79 -5.98 -21.96 7.04
C ALA A 79 -6.87 -22.15 8.27
N VAL A 80 -6.28 -22.33 9.44
CA VAL A 80 -7.00 -22.46 10.71
C VAL A 80 -7.82 -21.19 10.99
N LYS A 81 -7.19 -20.02 10.85
CA LYS A 81 -7.87 -18.74 11.09
C LYS A 81 -8.99 -18.47 10.09
N LEU A 82 -8.79 -18.80 8.81
CA LEU A 82 -9.83 -18.70 7.79
C LEU A 82 -11.02 -19.59 8.10
N SER A 83 -10.78 -20.84 8.54
CA SER A 83 -11.84 -21.77 8.93
C SER A 83 -12.70 -21.20 10.07
N GLU A 84 -12.06 -20.62 11.09
CA GLU A 84 -12.76 -19.95 12.19
C GLU A 84 -13.64 -18.81 11.69
N LYS A 85 -13.07 -17.92 10.86
CA LYS A 85 -13.78 -16.73 10.39
C LYS A 85 -14.89 -17.01 9.37
N LEU A 86 -14.74 -18.05 8.57
CA LEU A 86 -15.74 -18.45 7.58
C LEU A 86 -16.81 -19.37 8.17
N GLY A 87 -16.56 -19.95 9.36
CA GLY A 87 -17.46 -20.92 9.97
C GLY A 87 -17.60 -22.21 9.15
N LYS A 88 -16.58 -22.55 8.37
CA LYS A 88 -16.54 -23.76 7.55
C LYS A 88 -15.09 -24.23 7.38
N ASP A 89 -14.93 -25.50 7.01
CA ASP A 89 -13.60 -26.06 6.79
C ASP A 89 -12.90 -25.42 5.60
N VAL A 90 -11.66 -24.98 5.80
CA VAL A 90 -10.72 -24.58 4.76
C VAL A 90 -9.64 -25.66 4.72
N LYS A 91 -9.65 -26.46 3.67
CA LYS A 91 -8.68 -27.54 3.49
C LYS A 91 -7.31 -26.95 3.14
N PHE A 92 -6.34 -27.14 4.02
CA PHE A 92 -4.96 -26.73 3.75
C PHE A 92 -4.20 -27.84 3.04
N ILE A 93 -3.54 -27.50 1.92
CA ILE A 93 -2.74 -28.40 1.14
C ILE A 93 -1.27 -28.17 1.48
N SER A 94 -0.68 -29.06 2.26
CA SER A 94 0.67 -28.93 2.82
C SER A 94 1.80 -29.34 1.87
N ASP A 95 1.52 -29.34 0.56
CA ASP A 95 2.47 -29.68 -0.48
C ASP A 95 3.48 -28.57 -0.73
N TYR A 96 4.75 -28.77 -0.44
CA TYR A 96 5.82 -27.79 -0.64
C TYR A 96 6.06 -27.44 -2.12
N HIS A 97 5.61 -28.31 -3.04
CA HIS A 97 5.61 -28.00 -4.48
C HIS A 97 4.47 -27.05 -4.87
N VAL A 98 3.53 -26.77 -3.96
CA VAL A 98 2.37 -25.88 -4.11
C VAL A 98 1.31 -26.43 -5.07
N THR A 99 1.70 -26.85 -6.25
CA THR A 99 0.84 -27.34 -7.35
C THR A 99 1.07 -28.81 -7.67
N GLY A 100 1.56 -29.60 -6.71
CA GLY A 100 1.85 -31.03 -6.88
C GLY A 100 0.61 -31.92 -6.90
N GLU A 101 0.83 -33.23 -6.78
CA GLU A 101 -0.25 -34.24 -6.83
C GLU A 101 -1.33 -34.04 -5.75
N GLU A 102 -0.94 -33.64 -4.54
CA GLU A 102 -1.89 -33.41 -3.45
C GLU A 102 -2.86 -32.26 -3.78
N ALA A 103 -2.33 -31.17 -4.36
CA ALA A 103 -3.13 -30.04 -4.80
C ALA A 103 -4.06 -30.42 -5.96
N THR A 104 -3.55 -31.10 -6.96
CA THR A 104 -4.32 -31.56 -8.12
C THR A 104 -5.47 -32.48 -7.70
N LYS A 105 -5.18 -33.45 -6.83
CA LYS A 105 -6.21 -34.36 -6.29
C LYS A 105 -7.26 -33.63 -5.49
N ALA A 106 -6.86 -32.76 -4.57
CA ALA A 106 -7.77 -32.03 -3.71
C ALA A 106 -8.71 -31.11 -4.53
N VAL A 107 -8.18 -30.45 -5.56
CA VAL A 107 -8.98 -29.62 -6.47
C VAL A 107 -9.98 -30.45 -7.27
N ALA A 108 -9.59 -31.63 -7.75
CA ALA A 108 -10.48 -32.52 -8.49
C ALA A 108 -11.67 -33.02 -7.65
N GLU A 109 -11.51 -33.11 -6.35
CA GLU A 109 -12.54 -33.58 -5.42
C GLU A 109 -13.46 -32.45 -4.90
N MET A 110 -13.20 -31.18 -5.24
CA MET A 110 -13.96 -30.02 -4.75
C MET A 110 -15.42 -30.04 -5.22
N LYS A 111 -16.27 -29.59 -4.33
CA LYS A 111 -17.70 -29.32 -4.59
C LYS A 111 -17.97 -27.80 -4.52
N GLU A 112 -19.10 -27.37 -5.04
CA GLU A 112 -19.55 -25.98 -4.92
C GLU A 112 -19.51 -25.50 -3.47
N GLY A 113 -18.88 -24.36 -3.25
CA GLY A 113 -18.72 -23.76 -1.92
C GLY A 113 -17.53 -24.26 -1.10
N ASP A 114 -16.81 -25.28 -1.57
CA ASP A 114 -15.59 -25.73 -0.90
C ASP A 114 -14.47 -24.70 -1.03
N VAL A 115 -13.60 -24.67 -0.03
CA VAL A 115 -12.42 -23.77 0.03
C VAL A 115 -11.17 -24.57 0.31
N ILE A 116 -10.15 -24.36 -0.51
CA ILE A 116 -8.81 -24.89 -0.35
C ILE A 116 -7.83 -23.73 -0.20
N LEU A 117 -6.83 -23.85 0.67
CA LEU A 117 -5.66 -22.97 0.72
C LEU A 117 -4.43 -23.76 0.30
N LEU A 118 -3.76 -23.32 -0.76
CA LEU A 118 -2.47 -23.86 -1.19
C LEU A 118 -1.36 -23.41 -0.25
N GLN A 119 -0.22 -24.11 -0.26
CA GLN A 119 0.98 -23.74 0.48
C GLN A 119 1.61 -22.47 -0.11
N ASN A 120 2.45 -21.83 0.67
CA ASN A 120 3.16 -20.59 0.34
C ASN A 120 3.75 -20.61 -1.09
N THR A 121 3.28 -19.71 -1.95
CA THR A 121 3.71 -19.65 -3.36
C THR A 121 5.20 -19.42 -3.51
N ARG A 122 5.85 -18.75 -2.54
CA ARG A 122 7.30 -18.52 -2.55
C ARG A 122 8.13 -19.77 -2.23
N PHE A 123 7.49 -20.87 -1.84
CA PHE A 123 8.19 -22.16 -1.76
C PHE A 123 8.69 -22.62 -3.13
N ARG A 124 8.12 -22.09 -4.20
CA ARG A 124 8.64 -22.29 -5.58
C ARG A 124 9.81 -21.36 -5.94
N GLY A 125 10.26 -20.50 -5.03
CA GLY A 125 11.45 -19.65 -5.20
C GLY A 125 11.36 -18.73 -6.42
N ALA A 126 12.35 -18.82 -7.30
CA ALA A 126 12.44 -18.00 -8.50
C ALA A 126 11.31 -18.26 -9.51
N GLU A 127 10.69 -19.42 -9.51
CA GLU A 127 9.52 -19.71 -10.37
C GLU A 127 8.35 -18.81 -10.02
N GLU A 128 8.14 -18.49 -8.74
CA GLU A 128 7.16 -17.50 -8.32
C GLU A 128 7.66 -16.08 -8.58
N THR A 129 8.83 -15.72 -8.03
CA THR A 129 9.27 -14.33 -7.94
C THR A 129 9.78 -13.75 -9.26
N LYS A 130 10.15 -14.58 -10.21
CA LYS A 130 10.57 -14.19 -11.58
C LYS A 130 9.53 -14.52 -12.64
N ASN A 131 8.28 -14.70 -12.24
CA ASN A 131 7.15 -14.94 -13.15
C ASN A 131 7.37 -16.16 -14.05
N GLY A 132 7.81 -17.26 -13.46
CA GLY A 132 8.14 -18.51 -14.18
C GLY A 132 6.93 -19.06 -14.94
N GLU A 133 7.15 -19.43 -16.20
CA GLU A 133 6.07 -19.85 -17.09
C GLU A 133 5.49 -21.20 -16.68
N GLU A 134 6.33 -22.15 -16.25
CA GLU A 134 5.90 -23.47 -15.81
C GLU A 134 5.00 -23.40 -14.57
N PHE A 135 5.42 -22.70 -13.52
CA PHE A 135 4.61 -22.54 -12.32
C PHE A 135 3.31 -21.74 -12.58
N SER A 136 3.39 -20.72 -13.43
CA SER A 136 2.20 -19.97 -13.87
C SER A 136 1.17 -20.87 -14.53
N LYS A 137 1.64 -21.76 -15.41
CA LYS A 137 0.78 -22.76 -16.08
C LYS A 137 0.20 -23.77 -15.10
N GLU A 138 1.01 -24.29 -14.19
CA GLU A 138 0.57 -25.25 -13.16
C GLU A 138 -0.53 -24.65 -12.28
N LEU A 139 -0.39 -23.39 -11.86
CA LEU A 139 -1.44 -22.66 -11.12
C LEU A 139 -2.71 -22.53 -11.95
N ALA A 140 -2.60 -22.16 -13.21
CA ALA A 140 -3.74 -22.02 -14.09
C ALA A 140 -4.45 -23.35 -14.39
N ASP A 141 -3.72 -24.46 -14.42
CA ASP A 141 -4.28 -25.79 -14.65
C ASP A 141 -5.20 -26.24 -13.48
N LEU A 142 -5.04 -25.66 -12.29
CA LEU A 142 -5.91 -25.94 -11.15
C LEU A 142 -7.28 -25.23 -11.23
N ALA A 143 -7.44 -24.22 -12.08
CA ALA A 143 -8.61 -23.36 -12.04
C ALA A 143 -9.18 -23.06 -13.43
N ASP A 144 -10.44 -22.64 -13.48
CA ASP A 144 -11.14 -22.17 -14.68
C ASP A 144 -11.05 -20.64 -14.82
N ASP A 145 -11.13 -19.93 -13.69
CA ASP A 145 -11.05 -18.48 -13.60
C ASP A 145 -10.02 -18.06 -12.53
N TYR A 146 -9.58 -16.81 -12.62
CA TYR A 146 -8.60 -16.21 -11.70
C TYR A 146 -9.11 -14.89 -11.14
N VAL A 147 -8.90 -14.70 -9.85
CA VAL A 147 -9.21 -13.46 -9.12
C VAL A 147 -7.94 -12.94 -8.45
N CYS A 148 -7.56 -11.69 -8.74
CA CYS A 148 -6.53 -10.98 -8.00
C CYS A 148 -7.17 -10.12 -6.92
N ASP A 149 -6.86 -10.42 -5.66
CA ASP A 149 -7.34 -9.67 -4.50
C ASP A 149 -6.20 -9.26 -3.56
N ALA A 150 -5.02 -9.06 -4.13
CA ALA A 150 -3.78 -8.77 -3.42
C ALA A 150 -3.13 -7.49 -3.94
N PHE A 151 -3.69 -6.32 -3.58
CA PHE A 151 -3.15 -5.04 -4.03
C PHE A 151 -1.71 -4.83 -3.59
N GLY A 152 -1.36 -5.20 -2.35
CA GLY A 152 -0.01 -5.09 -1.82
C GLY A 152 1.06 -5.85 -2.60
N SER A 153 0.67 -6.87 -3.37
CA SER A 153 1.56 -7.66 -4.24
C SER A 153 1.43 -7.32 -5.73
N SER A 154 0.49 -6.45 -6.10
CA SER A 154 0.14 -6.18 -7.51
C SER A 154 1.22 -5.44 -8.29
N HIS A 155 2.18 -4.82 -7.60
CA HIS A 155 3.33 -4.15 -8.22
C HIS A 155 4.43 -5.12 -8.68
N ARG A 156 4.30 -6.40 -8.36
CA ARG A 156 5.29 -7.42 -8.69
C ARG A 156 4.73 -8.39 -9.72
N ALA A 157 5.44 -8.56 -10.83
CA ALA A 157 5.10 -9.55 -11.85
C ALA A 157 5.50 -10.95 -11.39
N HIS A 158 4.84 -11.47 -10.35
CA HIS A 158 5.02 -12.83 -9.86
C HIS A 158 4.10 -13.80 -10.63
N ALA A 159 4.46 -15.09 -10.67
CA ALA A 159 3.67 -16.12 -11.35
C ALA A 159 2.22 -16.14 -10.87
N SER A 160 1.99 -16.10 -9.56
CA SER A 160 0.65 -16.10 -8.95
C SER A 160 -0.12 -14.79 -9.09
N VAL A 161 0.54 -13.70 -9.50
CA VAL A 161 -0.06 -12.35 -9.66
C VAL A 161 -0.32 -12.00 -11.12
N ALA A 162 0.64 -12.28 -12.00
CA ALA A 162 0.59 -11.88 -13.40
C ALA A 162 0.66 -13.06 -14.37
N GLY A 163 1.66 -13.93 -14.25
CA GLY A 163 1.91 -15.00 -15.22
C GLY A 163 0.75 -15.98 -15.40
N VAL A 164 0.07 -16.31 -14.32
CA VAL A 164 -1.09 -17.21 -14.31
C VAL A 164 -2.21 -16.76 -15.26
N THR A 165 -2.40 -15.45 -15.41
CA THR A 165 -3.50 -14.88 -16.20
C THR A 165 -3.41 -15.21 -17.69
N LYS A 166 -2.21 -15.31 -18.22
CA LYS A 166 -1.96 -15.71 -19.62
C LYS A 166 -2.56 -17.09 -19.91
N PHE A 167 -2.37 -18.04 -19.00
CA PHE A 167 -2.83 -19.42 -19.18
C PHE A 167 -4.32 -19.58 -18.87
N ILE A 168 -4.86 -18.80 -17.96
CA ILE A 168 -6.33 -18.72 -17.74
C ILE A 168 -7.02 -18.20 -19.00
N SER A 169 -6.52 -17.09 -19.57
CA SER A 169 -7.07 -16.52 -20.81
C SER A 169 -6.99 -17.50 -21.98
N ALA A 170 -5.88 -18.23 -22.11
CA ALA A 170 -5.65 -19.17 -23.21
C ALA A 170 -6.71 -20.29 -23.28
N LYS A 171 -7.34 -20.63 -22.17
CA LYS A 171 -8.42 -21.62 -22.10
C LYS A 171 -9.82 -21.02 -21.97
N GLY A 172 -9.96 -19.72 -22.22
CA GLY A 172 -11.23 -19.00 -22.21
C GLY A 172 -11.75 -18.62 -20.83
N GLY A 173 -10.92 -18.71 -19.78
CA GLY A 173 -11.23 -18.26 -18.45
C GLY A 173 -11.14 -16.73 -18.29
N SER A 174 -11.71 -16.22 -17.23
CA SER A 174 -11.70 -14.79 -16.88
C SER A 174 -10.64 -14.50 -15.83
N ASN A 175 -10.01 -13.32 -15.96
CA ASN A 175 -9.10 -12.75 -14.98
C ASN A 175 -9.74 -11.48 -14.43
N VAL A 176 -10.16 -11.49 -13.18
CA VAL A 176 -10.88 -10.36 -12.59
C VAL A 176 -10.25 -9.93 -11.27
N VAL A 177 -10.71 -8.82 -10.72
CA VAL A 177 -10.26 -8.32 -9.41
C VAL A 177 -11.28 -8.67 -8.33
N GLY A 178 -10.80 -8.89 -7.10
CA GLY A 178 -11.66 -9.02 -5.93
C GLY A 178 -12.06 -7.65 -5.38
N TYR A 179 -12.87 -7.65 -4.34
CA TYR A 179 -13.40 -6.42 -3.73
C TYR A 179 -12.33 -5.55 -3.10
N LEU A 180 -11.27 -6.14 -2.50
CA LEU A 180 -10.15 -5.36 -1.95
C LEU A 180 -9.43 -4.61 -3.08
N MET A 181 -9.08 -5.29 -4.15
CA MET A 181 -8.47 -4.68 -5.34
C MET A 181 -9.37 -3.62 -5.96
N GLN A 182 -10.67 -3.89 -6.09
CA GLN A 182 -11.64 -2.93 -6.65
C GLN A 182 -11.69 -1.65 -5.82
N LYS A 183 -11.71 -1.79 -4.50
CA LYS A 183 -11.70 -0.64 -3.59
C LYS A 183 -10.44 0.21 -3.72
N GLU A 184 -9.28 -0.43 -3.85
CA GLU A 184 -8.02 0.28 -4.08
C GLU A 184 -8.02 1.02 -5.44
N ILE A 185 -8.53 0.38 -6.48
CA ILE A 185 -8.66 1.00 -7.81
C ILE A 185 -9.64 2.18 -7.76
N ASP A 186 -10.78 2.01 -7.11
CA ASP A 186 -11.82 3.05 -7.02
C ASP A 186 -11.36 4.27 -6.24
N PHE A 187 -10.66 4.07 -5.13
CA PHE A 187 -10.19 5.17 -4.29
C PHE A 187 -8.85 5.73 -4.76
N LEU A 188 -7.78 4.96 -4.63
CA LEU A 188 -6.43 5.43 -4.93
C LEU A 188 -6.24 5.68 -6.44
N GLY A 189 -6.70 4.75 -7.27
CA GLY A 189 -6.59 4.84 -8.72
C GLY A 189 -7.28 6.07 -9.26
N ASN A 190 -8.57 6.21 -8.97
CA ASN A 190 -9.36 7.34 -9.48
C ASN A 190 -8.96 8.68 -8.85
N ALA A 191 -8.53 8.70 -7.60
CA ALA A 191 -8.06 9.92 -6.95
C ALA A 191 -6.84 10.54 -7.65
N VAL A 192 -5.97 9.69 -8.20
CA VAL A 192 -4.76 10.15 -8.89
C VAL A 192 -5.03 10.43 -10.37
N GLU A 193 -5.75 9.54 -11.05
CA GLU A 193 -5.98 9.64 -12.50
C GLU A 193 -7.15 10.54 -12.88
N ASN A 194 -8.22 10.57 -12.07
CA ASN A 194 -9.44 11.33 -12.33
C ASN A 194 -9.93 12.08 -11.07
N PRO A 195 -9.10 12.93 -10.44
CA PRO A 195 -9.47 13.58 -9.19
C PRO A 195 -10.61 14.56 -9.35
N VAL A 196 -11.48 14.64 -8.34
CA VAL A 196 -12.36 15.78 -8.16
C VAL A 196 -11.51 16.93 -7.59
N ARG A 197 -11.48 18.06 -8.29
CA ARG A 197 -10.58 19.17 -7.94
C ARG A 197 -11.26 20.18 -7.00
N PRO A 198 -10.54 20.87 -6.14
CA PRO A 198 -9.07 20.87 -6.00
C PRO A 198 -8.53 19.56 -5.45
N PHE A 199 -7.42 19.10 -6.05
CA PHE A 199 -6.67 17.91 -5.59
C PHE A 199 -5.41 18.35 -4.86
N VAL A 200 -5.32 17.97 -3.58
CA VAL A 200 -4.15 18.22 -2.73
C VAL A 200 -3.43 16.90 -2.47
N ALA A 201 -2.15 16.86 -2.79
CA ALA A 201 -1.27 15.74 -2.45
C ALA A 201 -0.36 16.15 -1.31
N ILE A 202 -0.19 15.27 -0.32
CA ILE A 202 0.65 15.50 0.86
C ILE A 202 1.70 14.40 0.91
N LEU A 203 2.96 14.78 0.88
CA LEU A 203 4.09 13.87 0.98
C LEU A 203 4.95 14.19 2.19
N GLY A 204 5.30 13.17 2.93
CA GLY A 204 6.20 13.24 4.06
C GLY A 204 7.14 12.03 4.09
N GLY A 205 7.79 11.85 5.24
CA GLY A 205 8.79 10.81 5.43
C GLY A 205 10.20 11.36 5.57
N ALA A 206 11.16 10.47 5.82
CA ALA A 206 12.52 10.90 6.21
C ALA A 206 13.37 11.34 5.03
N LYS A 207 13.26 10.71 3.86
CA LYS A 207 14.20 10.88 2.74
C LYS A 207 13.51 11.28 1.45
N VAL A 208 13.99 12.36 0.84
CA VAL A 208 13.52 12.80 -0.48
C VAL A 208 13.83 11.76 -1.57
N ALA A 209 14.96 11.07 -1.47
CA ALA A 209 15.38 10.05 -2.43
C ALA A 209 14.34 8.91 -2.62
N ASP A 210 13.57 8.60 -1.58
CA ASP A 210 12.55 7.54 -1.63
C ASP A 210 11.28 7.98 -2.37
N LYS A 211 11.12 9.28 -2.65
CA LYS A 211 9.91 9.89 -3.21
C LYS A 211 10.11 10.65 -4.53
N LEU A 212 11.27 10.52 -5.17
CA LEU A 212 11.61 11.34 -6.36
C LEU A 212 10.54 11.25 -7.46
N ASN A 213 10.19 10.03 -7.85
CA ASN A 213 9.23 9.81 -8.92
C ASN A 213 7.79 10.16 -8.49
N VAL A 214 7.49 9.97 -7.21
CA VAL A 214 6.18 10.35 -6.63
C VAL A 214 5.99 11.86 -6.71
N ILE A 215 6.98 12.65 -6.31
CA ILE A 215 6.94 14.12 -6.38
C ILE A 215 6.72 14.56 -7.81
N SER A 216 7.52 14.08 -8.74
CA SER A 216 7.44 14.45 -10.16
C SER A 216 6.10 14.10 -10.77
N ASN A 217 5.57 12.90 -10.51
CA ASN A 217 4.29 12.46 -11.04
C ASN A 217 3.11 13.25 -10.45
N LEU A 218 3.09 13.43 -9.12
CA LEU A 218 1.99 14.14 -8.47
C LEU A 218 1.95 15.63 -8.81
N LEU A 219 3.07 16.28 -9.06
CA LEU A 219 3.10 17.67 -9.55
C LEU A 219 2.33 17.85 -10.85
N GLU A 220 2.32 16.85 -11.72
CA GLU A 220 1.56 16.89 -12.97
C GLU A 220 0.05 16.68 -12.76
N LYS A 221 -0.35 16.08 -11.65
CA LYS A 221 -1.72 15.63 -11.40
C LYS A 221 -2.47 16.48 -10.36
N CYS A 222 -1.80 16.97 -9.34
CA CYS A 222 -2.42 17.74 -8.25
C CYS A 222 -2.51 19.24 -8.56
N ASP A 223 -3.28 19.96 -7.78
CA ASP A 223 -3.34 21.42 -7.77
C ASP A 223 -2.38 22.02 -6.75
N THR A 224 -2.22 21.32 -5.62
CA THR A 224 -1.30 21.69 -4.54
C THR A 224 -0.55 20.45 -4.07
N LEU A 225 0.78 20.57 -3.98
CA LEU A 225 1.65 19.56 -3.38
C LEU A 225 2.22 20.10 -2.06
N ILE A 226 1.99 19.37 -0.97
CA ILE A 226 2.48 19.69 0.36
C ILE A 226 3.62 18.75 0.69
N ILE A 227 4.75 19.29 1.13
CA ILE A 227 5.94 18.53 1.54
C ILE A 227 6.17 18.71 3.04
N GLY A 228 6.30 17.61 3.76
CA GLY A 228 6.64 17.57 5.18
C GLY A 228 7.66 16.48 5.49
N GLY A 229 7.88 16.24 6.79
CA GLY A 229 8.85 15.26 7.24
C GLY A 229 10.31 15.65 6.99
N GLY A 230 11.21 14.72 7.22
CA GLY A 230 12.65 14.95 7.03
C GLY A 230 13.04 15.31 5.61
N MET A 231 12.28 14.83 4.62
CA MET A 231 12.51 15.15 3.20
C MET A 231 12.36 16.65 2.87
N ALA A 232 11.62 17.40 3.67
CA ALA A 232 11.42 18.83 3.45
C ALA A 232 12.72 19.64 3.60
N TYR A 233 13.66 19.19 4.43
CA TYR A 233 14.89 19.94 4.70
C TYR A 233 15.84 19.97 3.50
N THR A 234 15.81 18.98 2.63
CA THR A 234 16.55 19.03 1.37
C THR A 234 15.99 20.13 0.46
N PHE A 235 14.67 20.31 0.41
CA PHE A 235 14.03 21.42 -0.29
C PHE A 235 14.38 22.77 0.31
N LEU A 236 14.37 22.89 1.66
CA LEU A 236 14.72 24.14 2.34
C LEU A 236 16.19 24.53 2.09
N LYS A 237 17.09 23.55 2.11
CA LYS A 237 18.49 23.79 1.75
C LYS A 237 18.63 24.23 0.29
N ALA A 238 17.84 23.64 -0.61
CA ALA A 238 17.79 24.05 -2.02
C ALA A 238 17.35 25.52 -2.19
N GLN A 239 16.53 26.03 -1.26
CA GLN A 239 16.14 27.45 -1.20
C GLN A 239 17.22 28.36 -0.62
N GLY A 240 18.34 27.80 -0.14
CA GLY A 240 19.45 28.55 0.42
C GLY A 240 19.40 28.71 1.94
N TYR A 241 18.52 28.01 2.64
CA TYR A 241 18.43 28.09 4.11
C TYR A 241 19.40 27.14 4.80
N GLU A 242 19.92 27.56 5.95
CA GLU A 242 20.65 26.69 6.86
C GLU A 242 19.67 25.80 7.65
N ILE A 243 19.93 24.51 7.69
CA ILE A 243 19.03 23.52 8.27
C ILE A 243 19.57 22.83 9.53
N GLY A 244 20.65 23.37 10.12
CA GLY A 244 21.29 22.79 11.31
C GLY A 244 21.75 21.36 11.06
N LYS A 245 21.42 20.46 12.00
CA LYS A 245 21.70 19.02 11.92
C LYS A 245 20.58 18.22 11.24
N SER A 246 19.60 18.87 10.64
CA SER A 246 18.45 18.20 10.01
C SER A 246 18.87 17.22 8.91
N LEU A 247 18.05 16.20 8.70
CA LEU A 247 18.24 15.26 7.60
C LEU A 247 18.32 16.01 6.26
N VAL A 248 19.30 15.64 5.45
CA VAL A 248 19.50 16.22 4.12
C VAL A 248 20.13 15.19 3.19
N ASP A 249 19.73 15.24 1.94
CA ASP A 249 20.41 14.54 0.85
C ASP A 249 21.05 15.57 -0.09
N ASP A 250 22.33 15.85 0.12
CA ASP A 250 23.07 16.84 -0.66
C ASP A 250 23.16 16.48 -2.15
N THR A 251 22.96 15.20 -2.51
CA THR A 251 22.95 14.75 -3.90
C THR A 251 21.63 15.08 -4.62
N LYS A 252 20.61 15.52 -3.88
CA LYS A 252 19.25 15.81 -4.39
C LYS A 252 18.88 17.29 -4.36
N ILE A 253 19.81 18.17 -4.03
CA ILE A 253 19.56 19.64 -4.02
C ILE A 253 19.12 20.12 -5.40
N ASP A 254 19.80 19.72 -6.47
CA ASP A 254 19.47 20.13 -7.84
C ASP A 254 18.09 19.57 -8.25
N TYR A 255 17.78 18.34 -7.88
CA TYR A 255 16.46 17.75 -8.09
C TYR A 255 15.35 18.56 -7.40
N CYS A 256 15.56 18.97 -6.14
CA CYS A 256 14.58 19.80 -5.43
C CYS A 256 14.37 21.15 -6.11
N LYS A 257 15.44 21.79 -6.63
CA LYS A 257 15.33 23.01 -7.44
C LYS A 257 14.53 22.78 -8.71
N GLU A 258 14.76 21.67 -9.41
CA GLU A 258 14.00 21.31 -10.61
C GLU A 258 12.51 21.11 -10.30
N MET A 259 12.17 20.47 -9.18
CA MET A 259 10.79 20.24 -8.78
C MET A 259 10.06 21.55 -8.42
N MET A 260 10.74 22.45 -7.72
CA MET A 260 10.19 23.79 -7.44
C MET A 260 9.94 24.59 -8.73
N ALA A 261 10.88 24.55 -9.68
CA ALA A 261 10.75 25.18 -10.99
C ALA A 261 9.62 24.53 -11.83
N LYS A 262 9.51 23.20 -11.78
CA LYS A 262 8.43 22.45 -12.44
C LYS A 262 7.05 22.87 -11.91
N ALA A 263 6.90 22.99 -10.60
CA ALA A 263 5.66 23.42 -9.96
C ALA A 263 5.27 24.83 -10.44
N GLU A 264 6.21 25.76 -10.46
CA GLU A 264 5.98 27.12 -10.96
C GLU A 264 5.57 27.15 -12.43
N LYS A 265 6.31 26.41 -13.29
CA LYS A 265 6.00 26.29 -14.71
C LYS A 265 4.61 25.72 -14.97
N LEU A 266 4.17 24.75 -14.19
CA LEU A 266 2.85 24.10 -14.31
C LEU A 266 1.74 24.90 -13.61
N GLY A 267 2.05 26.00 -12.92
CA GLY A 267 1.09 26.79 -12.16
C GLY A 267 0.55 26.06 -10.92
N LYS A 268 1.33 25.13 -10.37
CA LYS A 268 0.98 24.37 -9.16
C LYS A 268 1.52 25.04 -7.93
N LYS A 269 0.81 24.89 -6.81
CA LYS A 269 1.31 25.30 -5.50
C LYS A 269 2.17 24.18 -4.90
N LEU A 270 3.40 24.50 -4.58
CA LEU A 270 4.30 23.63 -3.81
C LEU A 270 4.50 24.26 -2.43
N LEU A 271 3.93 23.67 -1.39
CA LEU A 271 4.01 24.19 -0.02
C LEU A 271 5.13 23.47 0.75
N LEU A 272 6.01 24.26 1.31
CA LEU A 272 7.12 23.81 2.16
C LEU A 272 6.92 24.36 3.59
N PRO A 273 7.54 23.73 4.61
CA PRO A 273 7.45 24.25 5.96
C PRO A 273 7.98 25.69 6.06
N VAL A 274 7.33 26.51 6.87
CA VAL A 274 7.75 27.88 7.21
C VAL A 274 8.38 27.95 8.61
N ASP A 275 8.05 26.97 9.46
CA ASP A 275 8.64 26.78 10.78
C ASP A 275 8.85 25.30 11.08
N ALA A 276 9.63 24.99 12.08
CA ALA A 276 9.94 23.61 12.46
C ALA A 276 10.00 23.47 13.98
N VAL A 277 9.62 22.28 14.44
CA VAL A 277 9.90 21.81 15.80
C VAL A 277 11.24 21.12 15.79
N THR A 278 12.19 21.64 16.58
CA THR A 278 13.59 21.19 16.60
C THR A 278 13.98 20.58 17.93
N ILE A 279 14.93 19.66 17.87
CA ILE A 279 15.55 19.01 19.03
C ILE A 279 17.07 19.13 18.96
N ALA A 280 17.73 19.02 20.11
CA ALA A 280 19.20 19.00 20.19
C ALA A 280 19.76 17.60 19.92
N ASP A 281 19.15 16.59 20.55
CA ASP A 281 19.56 15.19 20.46
C ASP A 281 18.36 14.30 20.19
N PHE A 282 18.53 13.34 19.30
CA PHE A 282 17.45 12.43 18.93
C PHE A 282 17.08 11.52 20.12
N PRO A 283 15.79 11.35 20.45
CA PRO A 283 15.35 10.55 21.58
C PRO A 283 15.66 9.06 21.41
N SER A 284 16.13 8.43 22.50
CA SER A 284 16.35 6.98 22.56
C SER A 284 15.84 6.44 23.91
N PRO A 285 14.80 5.58 23.90
CA PRO A 285 14.01 5.12 22.76
C PRO A 285 13.28 6.27 22.04
N ILE A 286 12.73 6.01 20.85
CA ILE A 286 12.14 7.03 19.98
C ILE A 286 11.02 7.85 20.65
N ASP A 287 10.29 7.24 21.58
CA ASP A 287 9.19 7.83 22.36
C ASP A 287 9.64 8.46 23.67
N ALA A 288 10.96 8.48 23.95
CA ALA A 288 11.49 9.09 25.18
C ALA A 288 11.19 10.60 25.23
N PRO A 289 11.04 11.18 26.44
CA PRO A 289 10.88 12.62 26.60
C PRO A 289 12.04 13.39 25.93
N VAL A 290 11.71 14.44 25.20
CA VAL A 290 12.67 15.31 24.53
C VAL A 290 12.21 16.78 24.63
N GLU A 291 13.17 17.68 24.83
CA GLU A 291 12.93 19.10 24.80
C GLU A 291 12.89 19.62 23.36
N VAL A 292 11.86 20.39 23.06
CA VAL A 292 11.65 20.94 21.71
C VAL A 292 11.72 22.45 21.72
N THR A 293 12.19 23.03 20.62
CA THR A 293 12.17 24.45 20.33
C THR A 293 11.61 24.67 18.94
N VAL A 294 10.66 25.59 18.82
CA VAL A 294 10.12 26.01 17.52
C VAL A 294 10.98 27.15 16.96
N CYS A 295 11.33 27.06 15.68
CA CYS A 295 12.05 28.12 14.98
C CYS A 295 11.45 28.36 13.59
N ASP A 296 11.64 29.58 13.07
CA ASP A 296 11.46 29.84 11.65
C ASP A 296 12.48 29.04 10.84
N VAL A 297 12.10 28.51 9.69
CA VAL A 297 13.02 27.72 8.84
C VAL A 297 14.19 28.54 8.30
N LYS A 298 14.08 29.87 8.32
CA LYS A 298 15.17 30.79 7.92
C LYS A 298 16.21 30.99 9.01
N ASP A 299 15.89 30.63 10.26
CA ASP A 299 16.71 30.90 11.45
C ASP A 299 16.96 29.61 12.26
N MET A 300 17.11 28.48 11.60
CA MET A 300 17.31 27.20 12.28
C MET A 300 18.68 27.15 12.96
N PRO A 301 18.75 26.88 14.28
CA PRO A 301 20.03 26.79 14.99
C PRO A 301 20.91 25.66 14.47
N ALA A 302 22.23 25.92 14.35
CA ALA A 302 23.21 24.99 13.83
C ALA A 302 23.31 23.67 14.62
N GLY A 303 23.06 23.72 15.94
CA GLY A 303 23.14 22.55 16.82
C GLY A 303 21.84 21.76 16.97
N ARG A 304 20.82 22.06 16.19
CA ARG A 304 19.50 21.42 16.30
C ARG A 304 19.04 20.82 14.98
N GLU A 305 18.16 19.84 15.06
CA GLU A 305 17.54 19.22 13.89
C GLU A 305 16.01 19.37 13.94
N GLY A 306 15.40 19.58 12.79
CA GLY A 306 13.96 19.59 12.65
C GLY A 306 13.38 18.18 12.67
N CYS A 307 12.35 17.95 13.49
CA CYS A 307 11.71 16.65 13.66
C CYS A 307 10.19 16.69 13.51
N ASP A 308 9.62 17.87 13.31
CA ASP A 308 8.20 18.04 13.00
C ASP A 308 7.98 19.43 12.36
N ILE A 309 6.85 19.59 11.70
CA ILE A 309 6.40 20.90 11.23
C ILE A 309 5.92 21.76 12.41
N GLY A 310 6.21 23.05 12.38
CA GLY A 310 5.83 23.97 13.44
C GLY A 310 4.35 24.43 13.32
N PRO A 311 3.89 25.23 14.32
CA PRO A 311 2.49 25.66 14.39
C PRO A 311 2.02 26.46 13.17
N LYS A 312 2.88 27.35 12.63
CA LYS A 312 2.53 28.14 11.44
C LYS A 312 2.40 27.27 10.20
N THR A 313 3.26 26.25 10.06
CA THR A 313 3.17 25.28 8.99
C THR A 313 1.91 24.43 9.11
N GLN A 314 1.56 23.99 10.32
CA GLN A 314 0.34 23.26 10.60
C GLN A 314 -0.90 24.03 10.12
N GLU A 315 -0.98 25.32 10.42
CA GLU A 315 -2.07 26.20 9.96
C GLU A 315 -2.07 26.35 8.44
N LEU A 316 -0.92 26.59 7.83
CA LEU A 316 -0.75 26.69 6.37
C LEU A 316 -1.24 25.43 5.66
N TYR A 317 -0.86 24.26 6.15
CA TYR A 317 -1.24 22.98 5.55
C TYR A 317 -2.73 22.65 5.78
N ALA A 318 -3.24 22.92 6.95
CA ALA A 318 -4.67 22.78 7.26
C ALA A 318 -5.53 23.66 6.35
N ASP A 319 -5.12 24.91 6.12
CA ASP A 319 -5.83 25.83 5.23
C ASP A 319 -5.84 25.36 3.77
N ALA A 320 -4.73 24.78 3.30
CA ALA A 320 -4.66 24.21 1.96
C ALA A 320 -5.61 23.01 1.78
N VAL A 321 -5.86 22.25 2.84
CA VAL A 321 -6.75 21.08 2.81
C VAL A 321 -8.23 21.46 2.86
N LYS A 322 -8.59 22.58 3.52
CA LYS A 322 -9.99 22.99 3.76
C LYS A 322 -10.86 23.04 2.50
N THR A 323 -10.31 23.47 1.39
CA THR A 323 -11.05 23.63 0.13
C THR A 323 -10.86 22.45 -0.83
N ALA A 324 -10.08 21.47 -0.46
CA ALA A 324 -9.83 20.29 -1.29
C ALA A 324 -11.10 19.45 -1.47
N LYS A 325 -11.21 18.80 -2.62
CA LYS A 325 -12.21 17.76 -2.89
C LYS A 325 -11.62 16.37 -2.93
N THR A 326 -10.31 16.29 -3.19
CA THR A 326 -9.54 15.05 -3.14
C THR A 326 -8.22 15.32 -2.41
N VAL A 327 -7.88 14.46 -1.45
CA VAL A 327 -6.59 14.50 -0.74
C VAL A 327 -5.97 13.12 -0.76
N VAL A 328 -4.72 13.03 -1.20
CA VAL A 328 -3.88 11.84 -1.06
C VAL A 328 -2.70 12.17 -0.16
N TRP A 329 -2.53 11.40 0.89
CA TRP A 329 -1.45 11.60 1.86
C TRP A 329 -0.56 10.37 1.96
N ASN A 330 0.75 10.56 1.76
CA ASN A 330 1.77 9.53 1.88
C ASN A 330 2.98 10.04 2.67
N GLY A 331 3.17 9.55 3.88
CA GLY A 331 4.30 9.86 4.76
C GLY A 331 3.98 10.89 5.85
N PRO A 332 4.42 10.63 7.09
CA PRO A 332 4.16 11.51 8.23
C PRO A 332 4.94 12.84 8.11
N MET A 333 4.48 13.85 8.86
CA MET A 333 5.06 15.20 8.88
C MET A 333 6.24 15.34 9.84
N GLY A 334 6.41 14.39 10.74
CA GLY A 334 7.46 14.38 11.76
C GLY A 334 7.65 12.99 12.37
N VAL A 335 8.38 12.95 13.46
CA VAL A 335 8.63 11.72 14.24
C VAL A 335 7.40 11.42 15.09
N PHE A 336 6.34 10.93 14.46
CA PHE A 336 5.02 10.76 15.07
C PHE A 336 4.98 9.72 16.21
N GLU A 337 5.98 8.87 16.31
CA GLU A 337 6.13 7.90 17.40
C GLU A 337 6.43 8.59 18.74
N ASN A 338 6.90 9.83 18.69
CA ASN A 338 7.13 10.64 19.89
C ASN A 338 6.00 11.64 20.06
N PRO A 339 5.31 11.66 21.24
CA PRO A 339 4.13 12.52 21.46
C PRO A 339 4.37 14.01 21.23
N VAL A 340 5.55 14.53 21.56
CA VAL A 340 5.85 15.97 21.38
C VAL A 340 6.28 16.30 19.95
N LEU A 341 6.60 15.32 19.14
CA LEU A 341 6.98 15.43 17.72
C LEU A 341 5.88 14.96 16.78
N ALA A 342 4.72 14.58 17.31
CA ALA A 342 3.56 14.09 16.55
C ALA A 342 2.55 15.19 16.20
N LYS A 343 2.69 16.38 16.76
CA LYS A 343 1.69 17.46 16.63
C LYS A 343 1.41 17.86 15.19
N GLY A 344 2.43 17.90 14.35
CA GLY A 344 2.28 18.21 12.93
C GLY A 344 1.49 17.15 12.17
N THR A 345 1.79 15.88 12.40
CA THR A 345 1.05 14.75 11.83
C THR A 345 -0.40 14.74 12.32
N ILE A 346 -0.64 15.00 13.60
CA ILE A 346 -1.98 15.13 14.18
C ILE A 346 -2.75 16.27 13.51
N ALA A 347 -2.13 17.43 13.32
CA ALA A 347 -2.77 18.59 12.70
C ALA A 347 -3.20 18.31 11.26
N VAL A 348 -2.36 17.62 10.47
CA VAL A 348 -2.73 17.20 9.10
C VAL A 348 -3.86 16.17 9.15
N ALA A 349 -3.78 15.16 10.01
CA ALA A 349 -4.83 14.16 10.16
C ALA A 349 -6.17 14.80 10.56
N GLN A 350 -6.15 15.76 11.48
CA GLN A 350 -7.34 16.50 11.90
C GLN A 350 -7.92 17.33 10.75
N ALA A 351 -7.08 17.99 9.97
CA ALA A 351 -7.52 18.74 8.78
C ALA A 351 -8.22 17.83 7.77
N LEU A 352 -7.69 16.62 7.54
CA LEU A 352 -8.34 15.63 6.67
C LEU A 352 -9.66 15.13 7.26
N ALA A 353 -9.73 14.96 8.59
CA ALA A 353 -10.95 14.53 9.26
C ALA A 353 -12.07 15.57 9.21
N ASP A 354 -11.70 16.85 9.17
CA ASP A 354 -12.64 17.98 9.20
C ASP A 354 -13.11 18.44 7.81
N THR A 355 -12.54 17.90 6.74
CA THR A 355 -12.93 18.25 5.36
C THR A 355 -13.96 17.27 4.79
N ASP A 356 -14.77 17.75 3.84
CA ASP A 356 -15.70 16.93 3.05
C ASP A 356 -15.02 16.25 1.86
N ALA A 357 -13.71 16.38 1.71
CA ALA A 357 -12.95 15.77 0.63
C ALA A 357 -12.92 14.24 0.74
N THR A 358 -12.74 13.58 -0.41
CA THR A 358 -12.29 12.18 -0.41
C THR A 358 -10.84 12.14 0.05
N THR A 359 -10.59 11.50 1.20
CA THR A 359 -9.28 11.43 1.85
C THR A 359 -8.71 10.03 1.76
N ILE A 360 -7.53 9.91 1.17
CA ILE A 360 -6.88 8.63 0.91
C ILE A 360 -5.48 8.63 1.52
N ILE A 361 -5.22 7.63 2.34
CA ILE A 361 -3.93 7.42 2.97
C ILE A 361 -3.20 6.32 2.20
N GLY A 362 -2.03 6.62 1.69
CA GLY A 362 -1.16 5.68 0.99
C GLY A 362 0.17 5.46 1.72
N GLY A 363 0.62 4.21 1.78
CA GLY A 363 1.88 3.85 2.41
C GLY A 363 1.77 3.40 3.86
N GLY A 364 2.70 2.53 4.27
CA GLY A 364 2.68 1.87 5.58
C GLY A 364 2.84 2.84 6.76
N ASP A 365 3.75 3.79 6.66
CA ASP A 365 4.01 4.75 7.74
C ASP A 365 2.83 5.70 7.97
N SER A 366 2.20 6.15 6.90
CA SER A 366 1.00 7.00 7.00
C SER A 366 -0.17 6.23 7.60
N ALA A 367 -0.38 4.99 7.15
CA ALA A 367 -1.42 4.11 7.70
C ALA A 367 -1.17 3.86 9.19
N ALA A 368 0.07 3.55 9.58
CA ALA A 368 0.46 3.38 10.97
C ALA A 368 0.20 4.66 11.79
N ALA A 369 0.58 5.82 11.26
CA ALA A 369 0.38 7.11 11.93
C ALA A 369 -1.12 7.40 12.18
N VAL A 370 -1.97 7.28 11.18
CA VAL A 370 -3.41 7.57 11.35
C VAL A 370 -4.10 6.54 12.26
N ASN A 371 -3.68 5.29 12.25
CA ASN A 371 -4.16 4.27 13.17
C ASN A 371 -3.73 4.56 14.61
N GLN A 372 -2.45 4.80 14.83
CA GLN A 372 -1.89 5.09 16.16
C GLN A 372 -2.49 6.36 16.77
N LEU A 373 -2.72 7.36 15.95
CA LEU A 373 -3.25 8.67 16.39
C LEU A 373 -4.80 8.71 16.47
N GLY A 374 -5.48 7.62 16.11
CA GLY A 374 -6.94 7.49 16.27
C GLY A 374 -7.78 8.15 15.17
N PHE A 375 -7.23 8.37 13.98
CA PHE A 375 -7.92 9.01 12.86
C PHE A 375 -8.37 8.05 11.74
N ALA A 376 -8.09 6.76 11.86
CA ALA A 376 -8.34 5.79 10.79
C ALA A 376 -9.80 5.80 10.30
N ASP A 377 -10.76 5.83 11.22
CA ASP A 377 -12.20 5.80 10.90
C ASP A 377 -12.70 7.08 10.20
N LYS A 378 -11.90 8.15 10.23
CA LYS A 378 -12.24 9.44 9.63
C LYS A 378 -11.68 9.61 8.22
N MET A 379 -10.91 8.66 7.75
CA MET A 379 -10.38 8.64 6.39
C MET A 379 -11.32 7.88 5.45
N SER A 380 -11.45 8.36 4.21
CA SER A 380 -12.30 7.70 3.21
C SER A 380 -11.75 6.33 2.83
N HIS A 381 -10.42 6.23 2.71
CA HIS A 381 -9.74 4.98 2.42
C HIS A 381 -8.30 5.00 2.95
N ILE A 382 -7.90 3.90 3.56
CA ILE A 382 -6.50 3.64 3.93
C ILE A 382 -6.02 2.50 3.06
N SER A 383 -5.07 2.78 2.16
CA SER A 383 -4.53 1.75 1.27
C SER A 383 -3.73 0.71 2.04
N THR A 384 -3.99 -0.55 1.74
CA THR A 384 -3.22 -1.69 2.26
C THR A 384 -1.99 -2.00 1.41
N GLY A 385 -1.79 -1.24 0.33
CA GLY A 385 -0.86 -1.57 -0.74
C GLY A 385 0.62 -1.41 -0.43
N GLY A 386 0.99 -0.64 0.59
CA GLY A 386 2.41 -0.41 0.90
C GLY A 386 3.23 0.03 -0.31
N GLY A 387 4.14 -0.82 -0.77
CA GLY A 387 4.97 -0.57 -1.95
C GLY A 387 4.18 -0.42 -3.25
N ALA A 388 3.07 -1.14 -3.41
CA ALA A 388 2.21 -1.01 -4.58
C ALA A 388 1.54 0.38 -4.65
N SER A 389 1.10 0.91 -3.50
CA SER A 389 0.56 2.26 -3.43
C SER A 389 1.61 3.29 -3.85
N LEU A 390 2.84 3.14 -3.37
CA LEU A 390 3.94 4.03 -3.71
C LEU A 390 4.25 3.99 -5.22
N GLU A 391 4.39 2.81 -5.79
CA GLU A 391 4.65 2.64 -7.22
C GLU A 391 3.51 3.19 -8.09
N PHE A 392 2.27 3.05 -7.64
CA PHE A 392 1.13 3.67 -8.31
C PHE A 392 1.23 5.20 -8.29
N LEU A 393 1.60 5.79 -7.14
CA LEU A 393 1.82 7.23 -7.01
C LEU A 393 3.01 7.74 -7.86
N GLU A 394 3.96 6.87 -8.17
CA GLU A 394 5.05 7.14 -9.11
C GLU A 394 4.60 7.16 -10.58
N GLY A 395 3.36 6.79 -10.86
CA GLY A 395 2.80 6.68 -12.22
C GLY A 395 3.11 5.37 -12.93
N LYS A 396 3.56 4.36 -12.21
CA LYS A 396 3.85 3.04 -12.77
C LYS A 396 2.59 2.21 -12.96
N ASP A 397 2.57 1.42 -14.02
CA ASP A 397 1.58 0.37 -14.19
C ASP A 397 1.85 -0.77 -13.20
N LEU A 398 0.79 -1.26 -12.57
CA LEU A 398 0.88 -2.39 -11.64
C LEU A 398 0.55 -3.69 -12.37
N PRO A 399 1.49 -4.64 -12.47
CA PRO A 399 1.27 -5.90 -13.21
C PRO A 399 0.00 -6.64 -12.83
N GLY A 400 -0.33 -6.69 -11.54
CA GLY A 400 -1.56 -7.35 -11.05
C GLY A 400 -2.85 -6.67 -11.47
N VAL A 401 -2.82 -5.37 -11.75
CA VAL A 401 -3.97 -4.62 -12.28
C VAL A 401 -4.02 -4.76 -13.80
N VAL A 402 -2.89 -4.60 -14.48
CA VAL A 402 -2.78 -4.76 -15.94
C VAL A 402 -3.28 -6.14 -16.40
N ALA A 403 -2.98 -7.19 -15.64
CA ALA A 403 -3.33 -8.55 -15.97
C ALA A 403 -4.84 -8.87 -15.88
N ALA A 404 -5.62 -8.03 -15.20
CA ALA A 404 -7.08 -8.20 -15.12
C ALA A 404 -7.77 -7.72 -16.41
N ASN A 405 -8.87 -8.38 -16.76
CA ASN A 405 -9.68 -8.03 -17.93
C ASN A 405 -10.36 -6.67 -17.74
N ASP A 406 -10.37 -5.89 -18.77
CA ASP A 406 -11.16 -4.65 -18.83
C ASP A 406 -12.67 -4.95 -18.99
N LYS A 407 -13.53 -4.05 -18.49
CA LYS A 407 -14.98 -4.09 -18.72
C LYS A 407 -15.33 -3.80 -20.16
#